data_6cfe03800c4a85f7281b9d98d12d9440
#
_entry.id   6cfe03800c4a85f7281b9d98d12d9440
#
_cell.length_a   1.000
_cell.length_b   1.000
_cell.length_c   1.000
_cell.angle_alpha   90.00
_cell.angle_beta   90.00
_cell.angle_gamma   90.00
#
_symmetry.space_group_name_H-M   'P 1'
#
loop_
_entity.id
_entity.type
_entity.pdbx_description
1 polymer ?
#
loop_
_entity_poly.entity_id
_entity_poly.type
_entity_poly.pdbx_seq_one_letter_code
_entity_poly.pdbx_strand_id
1 'polypeptide(L)'
;FLYWFLPGMALQFAMMAMASSLRATGIVKPAMIVQVLTVVLNTILAPILIAGWGPGPALGVLGAGLASSISITIGVALLTLYFFELEKYVSFKPALWRPRFDIWRKMLDIGLPAGGEMLLLFVYFSAVYWLIQDFGAPAQAGFSIGGRIMQSIFMPTMAIAFAVGPIIGQNFGAGKFDRVRETFQSGIILSSVVMFITTVIMQWRPEVLMMIF
;
A
#
# COMPACT_ATOMS: atom_id res chain seq x y z
N PHE A 1 -6.96 -10.02 -18.38
CA PHE A 1 -6.82 -9.29 -17.10
C PHE A 1 -5.71 -8.24 -17.19
N LEU A 2 -4.45 -8.63 -17.41
CA LEU A 2 -3.28 -7.74 -17.37
C LEU A 2 -3.40 -6.53 -18.32
N TYR A 3 -3.88 -6.74 -19.54
CA TYR A 3 -4.01 -5.67 -20.55
C TYR A 3 -4.85 -4.47 -20.04
N TRP A 4 -5.92 -4.74 -19.30
CA TRP A 4 -6.80 -3.71 -18.74
C TRP A 4 -6.41 -3.27 -17.32
N PHE A 5 -5.56 -4.05 -16.64
CA PHE A 5 -5.06 -3.73 -15.31
C PHE A 5 -3.80 -2.85 -15.33
N LEU A 6 -2.92 -3.04 -16.33
CA LEU A 6 -1.66 -2.30 -16.44
C LEU A 6 -1.81 -0.76 -16.45
N PRO A 7 -2.79 -0.16 -17.17
CA PRO A 7 -2.98 1.29 -17.11
C PRO A 7 -3.31 1.78 -15.70
N GLY A 8 -4.15 1.05 -14.97
CA GLY A 8 -4.45 1.33 -13.57
C GLY A 8 -3.22 1.22 -12.68
N MET A 9 -2.39 0.18 -12.86
CA MET A 9 -1.13 0.05 -12.13
C MET A 9 -0.18 1.24 -12.37
N ALA A 10 -0.05 1.71 -13.60
CA ALA A 10 0.76 2.89 -13.88
C ALA A 10 0.27 4.13 -13.12
N LEU A 11 -1.03 4.34 -13.09
CA LEU A 11 -1.67 5.43 -12.34
C LEU A 11 -1.57 5.25 -10.82
N GLN A 12 -1.48 4.03 -10.33
CA GLN A 12 -1.28 3.72 -8.90
C GLN A 12 0.00 4.38 -8.35
N PHE A 13 1.08 4.43 -9.14
CA PHE A 13 2.31 5.11 -8.72
C PHE A 13 2.07 6.62 -8.52
N ALA A 14 1.33 7.26 -9.41
CA ALA A 14 0.96 8.66 -9.25
C ALA A 14 0.11 8.89 -7.98
N MET A 15 -0.87 8.02 -7.73
CA MET A 15 -1.68 8.07 -6.52
C MET A 15 -0.84 7.90 -5.25
N MET A 16 0.10 6.94 -5.23
CA MET A 16 1.01 6.74 -4.10
C MET A 16 1.92 7.95 -3.86
N ALA A 17 2.48 8.55 -4.91
CA ALA A 17 3.33 9.73 -4.80
C ALA A 17 2.56 10.92 -4.21
N MET A 18 1.35 11.21 -4.72
CA MET A 18 0.48 12.27 -4.19
C MET A 18 0.08 12.01 -2.74
N ALA A 19 -0.36 10.81 -2.42
CA ALA A 19 -0.75 10.43 -1.05
C ALA A 19 0.45 10.52 -0.08
N SER A 20 1.64 10.14 -0.51
CA SER A 20 2.86 10.24 0.31
C SER A 20 3.28 11.69 0.54
N SER A 21 3.15 12.55 -0.47
CA SER A 21 3.39 13.99 -0.34
C SER A 21 2.47 14.64 0.70
N LEU A 22 1.17 14.30 0.67
CA LEU A 22 0.21 14.77 1.66
C LEU A 22 0.52 14.25 3.07
N ARG A 23 0.86 12.98 3.20
CA ARG A 23 1.27 12.41 4.51
C ARG A 23 2.52 13.09 5.07
N ALA A 24 3.50 13.41 4.22
CA ALA A 24 4.71 14.11 4.63
C ALA A 24 4.43 15.51 5.19
N THR A 25 3.40 16.21 4.69
CA THR A 25 2.97 17.51 5.20
C THR A 25 2.01 17.42 6.40
N GLY A 26 1.63 16.22 6.84
CA GLY A 26 0.67 16.00 7.93
C GLY A 26 -0.79 16.01 7.49
N ILE A 27 -1.08 16.22 6.21
CA ILE A 27 -2.43 16.26 5.66
C ILE A 27 -2.83 14.84 5.24
N VAL A 28 -3.32 14.04 6.18
CA VAL A 28 -3.60 12.60 5.94
C VAL A 28 -5.01 12.36 5.43
N LYS A 29 -6.00 13.15 5.91
CA LYS A 29 -7.43 12.90 5.67
C LYS A 29 -7.83 12.78 4.20
N PRO A 30 -7.44 13.71 3.29
CA PRO A 30 -7.86 13.62 1.88
C PRO A 30 -7.35 12.36 1.19
N ALA A 31 -6.08 12.03 1.39
CA ALA A 31 -5.49 10.82 0.82
C ALA A 31 -6.19 9.55 1.32
N MET A 32 -6.52 9.49 2.61
CA MET A 32 -7.25 8.38 3.22
C MET A 32 -8.66 8.25 2.64
N ILE A 33 -9.41 9.36 2.56
CA ILE A 33 -10.78 9.36 2.03
C ILE A 33 -10.80 8.87 0.58
N VAL A 34 -9.90 9.40 -0.26
CA VAL A 34 -9.81 8.98 -1.67
C VAL A 34 -9.43 7.50 -1.77
N GLN A 35 -8.52 7.01 -0.92
CA GLN A 35 -8.11 5.61 -0.94
C GLN A 35 -9.25 4.67 -0.52
N VAL A 36 -10.01 5.02 0.51
CA VAL A 36 -11.21 4.27 0.91
C VAL A 36 -12.27 4.30 -0.21
N LEU A 37 -12.51 5.46 -0.81
CA LEU A 37 -13.45 5.61 -1.91
C LEU A 37 -13.04 4.74 -3.11
N THR A 38 -11.75 4.67 -3.45
CA THR A 38 -11.22 3.81 -4.52
C THR A 38 -11.50 2.34 -4.24
N VAL A 39 -11.32 1.88 -3.00
CA VAL A 39 -11.64 0.50 -2.59
C VAL A 39 -13.13 0.23 -2.67
N VAL A 40 -13.96 1.14 -2.17
CA VAL A 40 -15.44 1.00 -2.24
C VAL A 40 -15.90 0.96 -3.69
N LEU A 41 -15.42 1.86 -4.54
CA LEU A 41 -15.74 1.86 -5.97
C LEU A 41 -15.32 0.54 -6.64
N ASN A 42 -14.12 0.05 -6.34
CA ASN A 42 -13.67 -1.24 -6.87
C ASN A 42 -14.58 -2.39 -6.41
N THR A 43 -14.96 -2.41 -5.13
CA THR A 43 -15.85 -3.43 -4.56
C THR A 43 -17.23 -3.43 -5.22
N ILE A 44 -17.73 -2.26 -5.62
CA ILE A 44 -19.03 -2.13 -6.32
C ILE A 44 -18.89 -2.47 -7.81
N LEU A 45 -17.85 -1.95 -8.47
CA LEU A 45 -17.66 -2.14 -9.90
C LEU A 45 -17.24 -3.56 -10.27
N ALA A 46 -16.50 -4.25 -9.39
CA ALA A 46 -16.02 -5.60 -9.70
C ALA A 46 -17.17 -6.60 -9.95
N PRO A 47 -18.17 -6.78 -9.07
CA PRO A 47 -19.29 -7.68 -9.37
C PRO A 47 -20.11 -7.25 -10.60
N ILE A 48 -20.28 -5.95 -10.82
CA ILE A 48 -21.01 -5.42 -11.97
C ILE A 48 -20.31 -5.81 -13.28
N LEU A 49 -19.00 -5.62 -13.35
CA LEU A 49 -18.23 -5.87 -14.57
C LEU A 49 -17.83 -7.34 -14.75
N ILE A 50 -17.65 -8.09 -13.65
CA ILE A 50 -17.31 -9.52 -13.71
C ILE A 50 -18.54 -10.35 -14.08
N ALA A 51 -19.63 -10.19 -13.31
CA ALA A 51 -20.82 -11.02 -13.41
C ALA A 51 -21.91 -10.42 -14.33
N GLY A 52 -21.72 -9.18 -14.80
CA GLY A 52 -22.74 -8.49 -15.59
C GLY A 52 -23.98 -8.11 -14.76
N TRP A 53 -23.81 -7.80 -13.48
CA TRP A 53 -24.89 -7.29 -12.64
C TRP A 53 -25.28 -5.88 -13.07
N GLY A 54 -26.12 -5.77 -14.11
CA GLY A 54 -26.54 -4.48 -14.67
C GLY A 54 -26.80 -4.58 -16.18
N PRO A 55 -26.91 -3.45 -16.89
CA PRO A 55 -27.20 -3.43 -18.31
C PRO A 55 -26.01 -3.84 -19.23
N GLY A 56 -24.86 -4.19 -18.65
CA GLY A 56 -23.64 -4.52 -19.39
C GLY A 56 -23.42 -6.04 -19.54
N PRO A 57 -22.61 -6.46 -20.53
CA PRO A 57 -22.22 -7.85 -20.68
C PRO A 57 -21.28 -8.29 -19.53
N ALA A 58 -21.38 -9.56 -19.13
CA ALA A 58 -20.45 -10.17 -18.20
C ALA A 58 -19.05 -10.26 -18.84
N LEU A 59 -18.09 -9.48 -18.33
CA LEU A 59 -16.72 -9.43 -18.87
C LEU A 59 -15.79 -10.44 -18.19
N GLY A 60 -16.26 -11.14 -17.14
CA GLY A 60 -15.45 -12.10 -16.41
C GLY A 60 -14.15 -11.50 -15.87
N VAL A 61 -13.05 -12.19 -16.07
CA VAL A 61 -11.71 -11.77 -15.60
C VAL A 61 -11.26 -10.43 -16.18
N LEU A 62 -11.72 -10.05 -17.36
CA LEU A 62 -11.45 -8.72 -17.95
C LEU A 62 -12.13 -7.62 -17.13
N GLY A 63 -13.35 -7.86 -16.68
CA GLY A 63 -14.12 -6.95 -15.83
C GLY A 63 -13.42 -6.61 -14.52
N ALA A 64 -12.72 -7.57 -13.91
CA ALA A 64 -11.92 -7.33 -12.70
C ALA A 64 -10.77 -6.34 -12.93
N GLY A 65 -10.06 -6.48 -14.07
CA GLY A 65 -8.99 -5.55 -14.45
C GLY A 65 -9.51 -4.13 -14.74
N LEU A 66 -10.65 -4.04 -15.43
CA LEU A 66 -11.32 -2.78 -15.72
C LEU A 66 -11.83 -2.08 -14.45
N ALA A 67 -12.47 -2.82 -13.54
CA ALA A 67 -12.95 -2.28 -12.27
C ALA A 67 -11.82 -1.62 -11.49
N SER A 68 -10.67 -2.28 -11.40
CA SER A 68 -9.50 -1.76 -10.72
C SER A 68 -8.95 -0.51 -11.41
N SER A 69 -8.79 -0.55 -12.73
CA SER A 69 -8.26 0.60 -13.49
C SER A 69 -9.18 1.82 -13.42
N ILE A 70 -10.49 1.63 -13.52
CA ILE A 70 -11.47 2.72 -13.40
C ILE A 70 -11.42 3.33 -11.99
N SER A 71 -11.43 2.49 -10.95
CA SER A 71 -11.39 2.96 -9.56
C SER A 71 -10.13 3.74 -9.24
N ILE A 72 -8.96 3.26 -9.70
CA ILE A 72 -7.69 3.96 -9.53
C ILE A 72 -7.67 5.27 -10.32
N THR A 73 -8.18 5.27 -11.55
CA THR A 73 -8.26 6.49 -12.38
C THR A 73 -9.11 7.57 -11.69
N ILE A 74 -10.26 7.21 -11.14
CA ILE A 74 -11.10 8.11 -10.36
C ILE A 74 -10.36 8.62 -9.13
N GLY A 75 -9.66 7.73 -8.40
CA GLY A 75 -8.86 8.11 -7.25
C GLY A 75 -7.75 9.12 -7.59
N VAL A 76 -7.03 8.88 -8.69
CA VAL A 76 -6.00 9.82 -9.18
C VAL A 76 -6.61 11.15 -9.58
N ALA A 77 -7.74 11.14 -10.29
CA ALA A 77 -8.43 12.36 -10.69
C ALA A 77 -8.86 13.18 -9.46
N LEU A 78 -9.45 12.54 -8.46
CA LEU A 78 -9.87 13.21 -7.22
C LEU A 78 -8.69 13.80 -6.44
N LEU A 79 -7.58 13.07 -6.29
CA LEU A 79 -6.38 13.61 -5.66
C LEU A 79 -5.79 14.76 -6.47
N THR A 80 -5.76 14.64 -7.79
CA THR A 80 -5.27 15.69 -8.67
C THR A 80 -6.11 16.97 -8.55
N LEU A 81 -7.43 16.86 -8.54
CA LEU A 81 -8.34 17.98 -8.28
C LEU A 81 -8.09 18.60 -6.91
N TYR A 82 -7.92 17.77 -5.89
CA TYR A 82 -7.58 18.26 -4.54
C TYR A 82 -6.30 19.09 -4.54
N PHE A 83 -5.24 18.64 -5.23
CA PHE A 83 -3.98 19.37 -5.34
C PHE A 83 -4.11 20.69 -6.11
N PHE A 84 -4.99 20.78 -7.10
CA PHE A 84 -5.17 22.02 -7.87
C PHE A 84 -6.04 23.05 -7.15
N GLU A 85 -7.11 22.61 -6.50
CA GLU A 85 -8.12 23.53 -5.99
C GLU A 85 -7.99 23.84 -4.50
N LEU A 86 -7.62 22.84 -3.68
CA LEU A 86 -7.69 22.93 -2.23
C LEU A 86 -6.32 23.01 -1.57
N GLU A 87 -5.27 22.46 -2.18
CA GLU A 87 -3.94 22.40 -1.57
C GLU A 87 -3.08 23.58 -2.04
N LYS A 88 -2.72 24.46 -1.10
CA LYS A 88 -1.87 25.62 -1.36
C LYS A 88 -0.40 25.37 -1.12
N TYR A 89 -0.06 24.39 -0.29
CA TYR A 89 1.31 24.13 0.15
C TYR A 89 2.04 23.21 -0.83
N VAL A 90 1.40 22.16 -1.30
CA VAL A 90 1.92 21.21 -2.30
C VAL A 90 1.12 21.39 -3.58
N SER A 91 1.56 22.31 -4.45
CA SER A 91 0.85 22.60 -5.70
C SER A 91 1.66 22.21 -6.93
N PHE A 92 0.98 21.73 -7.99
CA PHE A 92 1.59 21.50 -9.29
C PHE A 92 1.91 22.82 -9.97
N LYS A 93 3.15 23.28 -9.89
CA LYS A 93 3.62 24.46 -10.59
C LYS A 93 4.40 24.03 -11.83
N PRO A 94 4.04 24.47 -13.05
CA PRO A 94 4.77 24.13 -14.29
C PRO A 94 6.26 24.48 -14.24
N ALA A 95 6.62 25.53 -13.53
CA ALA A 95 8.01 25.93 -13.32
C ALA A 95 8.86 24.88 -12.57
N LEU A 96 8.23 23.99 -11.79
CA LEU A 96 8.90 22.92 -11.05
C LEU A 96 9.05 21.62 -11.85
N TRP A 97 8.56 21.56 -13.06
CA TRP A 97 8.63 20.37 -13.93
C TRP A 97 10.03 20.18 -14.55
N ARG A 98 10.92 21.13 -14.36
CA ARG A 98 12.32 20.96 -14.80
C ARG A 98 12.97 19.84 -14.02
N PRO A 99 13.60 18.85 -14.69
CA PRO A 99 14.30 17.75 -14.01
C PRO A 99 15.37 18.30 -13.08
N ARG A 100 15.35 17.88 -11.84
CA ARG A 100 16.33 18.27 -10.82
C ARG A 100 17.07 17.01 -10.38
N PHE A 101 18.22 16.76 -11.01
CA PHE A 101 19.04 15.56 -10.78
C PHE A 101 19.57 15.45 -9.35
N ASP A 102 19.78 16.58 -8.67
CA ASP A 102 20.14 16.64 -7.26
C ASP A 102 19.06 16.03 -6.35
N ILE A 103 17.79 16.30 -6.64
CA ILE A 103 16.66 15.72 -5.91
C ILE A 103 16.49 14.25 -6.29
N TRP A 104 16.58 13.91 -7.57
CA TRP A 104 16.47 12.53 -8.04
C TRP A 104 17.53 11.64 -7.39
N ARG A 105 18.77 12.10 -7.31
CA ARG A 105 19.84 11.37 -6.62
C ARG A 105 19.48 11.07 -5.17
N LYS A 106 19.01 12.08 -4.41
CA LYS A 106 18.57 11.87 -3.02
C LYS A 106 17.39 10.88 -2.91
N MET A 107 16.46 10.91 -3.85
CA MET A 107 15.36 9.94 -3.90
C MET A 107 15.88 8.54 -4.18
N LEU A 108 16.85 8.38 -5.08
CA LEU A 108 17.47 7.09 -5.39
C LEU A 108 18.32 6.57 -4.23
N ASP A 109 19.07 7.42 -3.57
CA ASP A 109 19.90 7.05 -2.41
C ASP A 109 19.07 6.43 -1.26
N ILE A 110 17.80 6.85 -1.12
CA ILE A 110 16.87 6.31 -0.15
C ILE A 110 16.04 5.15 -0.76
N GLY A 111 15.59 5.32 -1.98
CA GLY A 111 14.67 4.40 -2.64
C GLY A 111 15.33 3.10 -3.10
N LEU A 112 16.60 3.13 -3.53
CA LEU A 112 17.31 1.93 -3.98
C LEU A 112 17.52 0.90 -2.85
N PRO A 113 17.98 1.27 -1.65
CA PRO A 113 18.07 0.33 -0.54
C PRO A 113 16.71 -0.26 -0.15
N ALA A 114 15.66 0.57 -0.07
CA ALA A 114 14.30 0.11 0.23
C ALA A 114 13.73 -0.80 -0.86
N GLY A 115 13.98 -0.47 -2.13
CA GLY A 115 13.63 -1.33 -3.26
C GLY A 115 14.41 -2.64 -3.28
N GLY A 116 15.68 -2.60 -2.88
CA GLY A 116 16.54 -3.77 -2.71
C GLY A 116 16.02 -4.74 -1.66
N GLU A 117 15.52 -4.23 -0.54
CA GLU A 117 14.87 -5.03 0.50
C GLU A 117 13.64 -5.76 -0.06
N MET A 118 12.79 -5.08 -0.82
CA MET A 118 11.63 -5.69 -1.47
C MET A 118 12.04 -6.75 -2.51
N LEU A 119 13.11 -6.50 -3.26
CA LEU A 119 13.66 -7.47 -4.21
C LEU A 119 14.16 -8.72 -3.48
N LEU A 120 14.87 -8.56 -2.36
CA LEU A 120 15.35 -9.70 -1.57
C LEU A 120 14.19 -10.53 -1.01
N LEU A 121 13.12 -9.90 -0.56
CA LEU A 121 11.90 -10.61 -0.15
C LEU A 121 11.29 -11.40 -1.31
N PHE A 122 11.23 -10.82 -2.50
CA PHE A 122 10.74 -11.52 -3.69
C PHE A 122 11.61 -12.73 -4.04
N VAL A 123 12.94 -12.57 -4.01
CA VAL A 123 13.89 -13.67 -4.23
C VAL A 123 13.73 -14.75 -3.17
N TYR A 124 13.57 -14.37 -1.91
CA TYR A 124 13.33 -15.30 -0.80
C TYR A 124 12.07 -16.14 -1.05
N PHE A 125 10.93 -15.51 -1.34
CA PHE A 125 9.70 -16.25 -1.62
C PHE A 125 9.83 -17.15 -2.85
N SER A 126 10.48 -16.67 -3.91
CA SER A 126 10.72 -17.47 -5.12
C SER A 126 11.59 -18.69 -4.81
N ALA A 127 12.66 -18.53 -4.02
CA ALA A 127 13.51 -19.62 -3.61
C ALA A 127 12.78 -20.68 -2.76
N VAL A 128 11.93 -20.21 -1.82
CA VAL A 128 11.12 -21.14 -1.02
C VAL A 128 10.12 -21.89 -1.90
N TYR A 129 9.42 -21.23 -2.82
CA TYR A 129 8.52 -21.91 -3.76
C TYR A 129 9.26 -22.92 -4.62
N TRP A 130 10.48 -22.63 -5.07
CA TRP A 130 11.32 -23.55 -5.80
C TRP A 130 11.72 -24.77 -4.96
N LEU A 131 12.08 -24.58 -3.70
CA LEU A 131 12.44 -25.67 -2.78
C LEU A 131 11.26 -26.59 -2.44
N ILE A 132 10.05 -26.04 -2.29
CA ILE A 132 8.87 -26.82 -1.91
C ILE A 132 8.13 -27.44 -3.11
N GLN A 133 8.56 -27.17 -4.35
CA GLN A 133 7.86 -27.69 -5.55
C GLN A 133 7.80 -29.22 -5.57
N ASP A 134 8.85 -29.89 -5.10
CA ASP A 134 8.97 -31.35 -5.12
C ASP A 134 8.06 -32.03 -4.08
N PHE A 135 7.55 -31.28 -3.09
CA PHE A 135 6.60 -31.78 -2.10
C PHE A 135 5.14 -31.73 -2.57
N GLY A 136 4.91 -31.25 -3.80
CA GLY A 136 3.61 -31.23 -4.46
C GLY A 136 2.70 -30.06 -4.08
N ALA A 137 1.51 -30.06 -4.69
CA ALA A 137 0.54 -28.96 -4.55
C ALA A 137 0.05 -28.69 -3.11
N PRO A 138 -0.13 -29.69 -2.23
CA PRO A 138 -0.56 -29.42 -0.85
C PRO A 138 0.47 -28.61 -0.05
N ALA A 139 1.76 -28.85 -0.25
CA ALA A 139 2.82 -28.09 0.44
C ALA A 139 2.85 -26.62 -0.04
N GLN A 140 2.72 -26.40 -1.34
CA GLN A 140 2.66 -25.06 -1.92
C GLN A 140 1.40 -24.31 -1.45
N ALA A 141 0.25 -24.98 -1.38
CA ALA A 141 -0.99 -24.39 -0.86
C ALA A 141 -0.84 -24.01 0.61
N GLY A 142 -0.30 -24.89 1.45
CA GLY A 142 -0.03 -24.62 2.87
C GLY A 142 0.89 -23.43 3.09
N PHE A 143 1.99 -23.34 2.33
CA PHE A 143 2.89 -22.19 2.37
C PHE A 143 2.22 -20.89 1.92
N SER A 144 1.40 -20.93 0.88
CA SER A 144 0.64 -19.79 0.38
C SER A 144 -0.36 -19.26 1.41
N ILE A 145 -1.09 -20.16 2.08
CA ILE A 145 -2.03 -19.79 3.16
C ILE A 145 -1.25 -19.21 4.35
N GLY A 146 -0.17 -19.85 4.77
CA GLY A 146 0.71 -19.35 5.82
C GLY A 146 1.22 -17.94 5.52
N GLY A 147 1.65 -17.68 4.28
CA GLY A 147 2.08 -16.36 3.81
C GLY A 147 0.97 -15.29 3.90
N ARG A 148 -0.27 -15.64 3.55
CA ARG A 148 -1.43 -14.72 3.69
C ARG A 148 -1.73 -14.38 5.14
N ILE A 149 -1.67 -15.37 6.03
CA ILE A 149 -1.85 -15.18 7.46
C ILE A 149 -0.76 -14.26 8.00
N MET A 150 0.52 -14.52 7.69
CA MET A 150 1.64 -13.66 8.06
C MET A 150 1.47 -12.23 7.57
N GLN A 151 1.06 -12.03 6.32
CA GLN A 151 0.79 -10.71 5.77
C GLN A 151 -0.32 -9.98 6.54
N SER A 152 -1.39 -10.67 6.92
CA SER A 152 -2.49 -10.08 7.70
C SER A 152 -2.05 -9.62 9.09
N ILE A 153 -1.13 -10.35 9.72
CA ILE A 153 -0.52 -9.98 11.01
C ILE A 153 0.36 -8.74 10.85
N PHE A 154 1.13 -8.67 9.76
CA PHE A 154 2.06 -7.58 9.52
C PHE A 154 1.38 -6.25 9.17
N MET A 155 0.18 -6.28 8.58
CA MET A 155 -0.53 -5.09 8.10
C MET A 155 -0.75 -4.01 9.19
N PRO A 156 -1.24 -4.31 10.39
CA PRO A 156 -1.40 -3.30 11.44
C PRO A 156 -0.07 -2.65 11.86
N THR A 157 0.99 -3.44 11.95
CA THR A 157 2.33 -2.94 12.30
C THR A 157 2.90 -2.05 11.21
N MET A 158 2.73 -2.40 9.94
CA MET A 158 3.11 -1.57 8.80
C MET A 158 2.35 -0.23 8.80
N ALA A 159 1.05 -0.24 9.17
CA ALA A 159 0.28 0.98 9.28
C ALA A 159 0.86 1.94 10.33
N ILE A 160 1.31 1.41 11.48
CA ILE A 160 2.00 2.20 12.51
C ILE A 160 3.33 2.75 11.97
N ALA A 161 4.14 1.92 11.31
CA ALA A 161 5.41 2.34 10.72
C ALA A 161 5.24 3.48 9.70
N PHE A 162 4.23 3.38 8.83
CA PHE A 162 3.89 4.44 7.87
C PHE A 162 3.39 5.74 8.54
N ALA A 163 2.80 5.67 9.73
CA ALA A 163 2.39 6.84 10.48
C ALA A 163 3.56 7.51 11.21
N VAL A 164 4.48 6.72 11.76
CA VAL A 164 5.64 7.20 12.53
C VAL A 164 6.61 7.99 11.67
N GLY A 165 6.89 7.54 10.44
CA GLY A 165 7.84 8.19 9.53
C GLY A 165 7.58 9.68 9.30
N PRO A 166 6.40 10.11 8.83
CA PRO A 166 6.06 11.51 8.64
C PRO A 166 6.12 12.34 9.94
N ILE A 167 5.70 11.79 11.08
CA ILE A 167 5.74 12.50 12.37
C ILE A 167 7.18 12.75 12.78
N ILE A 168 8.07 11.75 12.67
CA ILE A 168 9.49 11.90 12.91
C ILE A 168 10.09 12.97 11.98
N GLY A 169 9.81 12.88 10.68
CA GLY A 169 10.34 13.83 9.69
C GLY A 169 9.95 15.28 9.98
N GLN A 170 8.70 15.54 10.36
CA GLN A 170 8.23 16.87 10.73
C GLN A 170 8.89 17.40 12.00
N ASN A 171 9.00 16.58 13.05
CA ASN A 171 9.65 16.98 14.30
C ASN A 171 11.17 17.20 14.11
N PHE A 172 11.81 16.36 13.29
CA PHE A 172 13.22 16.52 12.94
C PHE A 172 13.46 17.82 12.17
N GLY A 173 12.63 18.12 11.15
CA GLY A 173 12.70 19.37 10.40
C GLY A 173 12.44 20.62 11.25
N ALA A 174 11.66 20.49 12.34
CA ALA A 174 11.40 21.54 13.31
C ALA A 174 12.48 21.64 14.42
N GLY A 175 13.53 20.82 14.39
CA GLY A 175 14.59 20.78 15.42
C GLY A 175 14.15 20.23 16.78
N LYS A 176 12.99 19.56 16.86
CA LYS A 176 12.42 19.03 18.11
C LYS A 176 12.86 17.58 18.35
N PHE A 177 14.12 17.39 18.65
CA PHE A 177 14.73 16.06 18.78
C PHE A 177 14.14 15.21 19.91
N ASP A 178 13.70 15.82 21.01
CA ASP A 178 13.03 15.10 22.10
C ASP A 178 11.72 14.44 21.59
N ARG A 179 10.94 15.15 20.77
CA ARG A 179 9.73 14.61 20.17
C ARG A 179 10.01 13.54 19.12
N VAL A 180 11.13 13.63 18.42
CA VAL A 180 11.59 12.56 17.51
C VAL A 180 11.79 11.27 18.30
N ARG A 181 12.51 11.37 19.43
CA ARG A 181 12.79 10.21 20.31
C ARG A 181 11.53 9.63 20.93
N GLU A 182 10.64 10.50 21.43
CA GLU A 182 9.35 10.11 22.00
C GLU A 182 8.48 9.40 20.96
N THR A 183 8.38 9.94 19.74
CA THR A 183 7.61 9.34 18.63
C THR A 183 8.17 7.97 18.26
N PHE A 184 9.49 7.84 18.19
CA PHE A 184 10.16 6.57 17.88
C PHE A 184 9.88 5.52 18.95
N GLN A 185 10.03 5.86 20.24
CA GLN A 185 9.78 4.96 21.36
C GLN A 185 8.31 4.53 21.40
N SER A 186 7.38 5.48 21.24
CA SER A 186 5.94 5.20 21.20
C SER A 186 5.59 4.29 20.02
N GLY A 187 6.20 4.50 18.86
CA GLY A 187 6.02 3.64 17.69
C GLY A 187 6.48 2.20 17.94
N ILE A 188 7.66 2.02 18.56
CA ILE A 188 8.16 0.68 18.93
C ILE A 188 7.22 -0.01 19.91
N ILE A 189 6.84 0.68 21.00
CA ILE A 189 5.98 0.10 22.03
C ILE A 189 4.63 -0.31 21.41
N LEU A 190 4.00 0.60 20.66
CA LEU A 190 2.71 0.33 20.04
C LEU A 190 2.79 -0.84 19.05
N SER A 191 3.80 -0.87 18.19
CA SER A 191 4.01 -1.97 17.24
C SER A 191 4.25 -3.29 17.95
N SER A 192 5.07 -3.29 19.02
CA SER A 192 5.36 -4.50 19.82
C SER A 192 4.11 -5.04 20.53
N VAL A 193 3.29 -4.15 21.10
CA VAL A 193 2.03 -4.52 21.74
C VAL A 193 1.05 -5.13 20.73
N VAL A 194 0.88 -4.49 19.59
CA VAL A 194 0.01 -4.99 18.52
C VAL A 194 0.48 -6.36 18.03
N MET A 195 1.79 -6.52 17.77
CA MET A 195 2.35 -7.81 17.34
C MET A 195 2.19 -8.88 18.41
N PHE A 196 2.41 -8.56 19.68
CA PHE A 196 2.25 -9.50 20.78
C PHE A 196 0.79 -9.98 20.88
N ILE A 197 -0.17 -9.06 20.86
CA ILE A 197 -1.60 -9.39 20.91
C ILE A 197 -1.99 -10.28 19.72
N THR A 198 -1.58 -9.90 18.51
CA THR A 198 -1.89 -10.67 17.28
C THR A 198 -1.26 -12.07 17.35
N THR A 199 -0.03 -12.18 17.82
CA THR A 199 0.64 -13.47 17.97
C THR A 199 -0.07 -14.36 19.00
N VAL A 200 -0.47 -13.82 20.14
CA VAL A 200 -1.21 -14.57 21.19
C VAL A 200 -2.56 -15.07 20.64
N ILE A 201 -3.31 -14.22 19.94
CA ILE A 201 -4.59 -14.60 19.33
C ILE A 201 -4.38 -15.76 18.34
N MET A 202 -3.32 -15.69 17.52
CA MET A 202 -3.01 -16.69 16.51
C MET A 202 -2.57 -18.04 17.12
N GLN A 203 -1.80 -18.00 18.21
CA GLN A 203 -1.40 -19.24 18.89
C GLN A 203 -2.55 -19.90 19.64
N TRP A 204 -3.53 -19.12 20.08
CA TRP A 204 -4.63 -19.69 20.88
C TRP A 204 -5.63 -20.48 20.03
N ARG A 205 -5.90 -20.05 18.79
CA ARG A 205 -6.85 -20.74 17.89
C ARG A 205 -6.39 -20.68 16.42
N PRO A 206 -5.32 -21.43 16.07
CA PRO A 206 -4.83 -21.45 14.69
C PRO A 206 -5.85 -22.00 13.69
N GLU A 207 -6.74 -22.89 14.13
CA GLU A 207 -7.77 -23.51 13.30
C GLU A 207 -8.80 -22.51 12.77
N VAL A 208 -9.19 -21.52 13.60
CA VAL A 208 -10.16 -20.49 13.21
C VAL A 208 -9.62 -19.60 12.10
N LEU A 209 -8.32 -19.37 12.11
CA LEU A 209 -7.65 -18.55 11.07
C LEU A 209 -7.56 -19.30 9.75
N MET A 210 -7.29 -20.61 9.77
CA MET A 210 -7.28 -21.42 8.56
C MET A 210 -8.67 -21.57 7.91
N MET A 211 -9.74 -21.38 8.68
CA MET A 211 -11.11 -21.38 8.14
C MET A 211 -11.52 -20.07 7.45
N ILE A 212 -10.79 -18.95 7.73
CA ILE A 212 -11.08 -17.63 7.16
C ILE A 212 -10.36 -17.44 5.81
N PHE A 213 -9.27 -18.17 5.57
CA PHE A 213 -8.42 -18.08 4.38
C PHE A 213 -8.44 -19.36 3.56
#